data_11a136e73f851678fe46409f8a9dcb3d
#
_entry.id   11a136e73f851678fe46409f8a9dcb3d
#
_cell.length_a   1.000
_cell.length_b   1.000
_cell.length_c   1.000
_cell.angle_alpha   90.00
_cell.angle_beta   90.00
_cell.angle_gamma   90.00
#
_symmetry.space_group_name_H-M   'P 1'
#
loop_
_entity.id
_entity.type
_entity.pdbx_description
1 polymer ?
#
loop_
_entity_poly.entity_id
_entity_poly.type
_entity_poly.pdbx_seq_one_letter_code
_entity_poly.pdbx_strand_id
1 'polypeptide(L)'
;MVSKEMIIINSDVGESYMGNIKVLKNLYKEIWWSMPTCVDIPLEANGYIKKKKNEKKFEKFIDEFIKIIERFPLEEENRELWKKNSNSYLENMILGEELFKLGTIDKKMKDQFFANTKVFINQCKIFDKEMNYEDIGQAMRNVWIVSLLQKMKDMDISFTMATFGYSMLYPYTDNYLDNLDISIEEKKEFNNRFYKRLCGEEIEGRNSHEKQVFKLVEYIESVFNRNDYPKVFQGLLLIHEGQVKSLIQQEGISNPYERDMLDISIEKGGASVIVDGYLINGSLNKEEEIFTYGYGFLLQLCDDLQDVRIDYENKHMTIMSQLAGKYHLDNIVNKLINLTIHVLDDATCFKGENIEDLKKLIKDNCILMIIFAIVMNKNYFSKEYVKEISKYLPFTISYIENIKGNLRRKFENIKKSYHGISLEDIIYYLIQ
;
A
#
# COMPACT_ATOMS: atom_id res chain seq x y z
N MET A 1 -22.28 18.79 -15.92
CA MET A 1 -21.95 20.17 -15.48
C MET A 1 -21.95 20.16 -13.96
N VAL A 2 -20.81 19.89 -13.34
CA VAL A 2 -20.65 20.04 -11.89
C VAL A 2 -20.28 21.49 -11.66
N SER A 3 -21.12 22.18 -10.93
CA SER A 3 -21.03 23.62 -10.69
C SER A 3 -19.73 23.98 -9.97
N LYS A 4 -19.09 25.03 -10.46
CA LYS A 4 -17.86 25.66 -9.96
C LYS A 4 -18.04 26.44 -8.64
N GLU A 5 -19.02 26.13 -7.83
CA GLU A 5 -19.28 26.85 -6.60
C GLU A 5 -19.07 25.94 -5.40
N MET A 6 -18.09 26.26 -4.67
CA MET A 6 -17.77 26.10 -3.26
C MET A 6 -16.41 25.49 -2.98
N ILE A 7 -15.38 26.31 -3.02
CA ILE A 7 -14.21 26.15 -2.15
C ILE A 7 -13.82 27.56 -1.72
N ILE A 8 -14.37 28.03 -0.62
CA ILE A 8 -13.80 29.14 0.13
C ILE A 8 -12.95 28.51 1.24
N ILE A 9 -11.69 28.26 0.92
CA ILE A 9 -10.65 27.93 1.90
C ILE A 9 -10.12 29.26 2.44
N ASN A 10 -9.94 29.38 3.75
CA ASN A 10 -9.33 30.54 4.41
C ASN A 10 -7.99 30.89 3.75
N SER A 11 -7.89 32.11 3.23
CA SER A 11 -7.35 32.44 1.95
C SER A 11 -5.84 32.43 1.72
N ASP A 12 -4.95 32.46 2.68
CA ASP A 12 -3.53 32.67 2.34
C ASP A 12 -2.63 31.43 2.45
N VAL A 13 -2.88 30.57 3.43
CA VAL A 13 -2.07 29.34 3.62
C VAL A 13 -2.56 28.22 2.70
N GLY A 14 -3.87 28.14 2.46
CA GLY A 14 -4.49 27.14 1.60
C GLY A 14 -4.14 27.33 0.12
N GLU A 15 -4.16 28.55 -0.39
CA GLU A 15 -3.80 28.87 -1.78
C GLU A 15 -2.32 28.57 -2.07
N SER A 16 -1.42 28.85 -1.12
CA SER A 16 0.00 28.54 -1.23
C SER A 16 0.23 27.03 -1.25
N TYR A 17 -0.44 26.24 -0.41
CA TYR A 17 -0.30 24.78 -0.37
C TYR A 17 -0.86 24.12 -1.64
N MET A 18 -2.06 24.45 -2.05
CA MET A 18 -2.67 23.94 -3.30
C MET A 18 -1.87 24.34 -4.53
N GLY A 19 -1.28 25.55 -4.54
CA GLY A 19 -0.33 25.97 -5.56
C GLY A 19 0.90 25.06 -5.63
N ASN A 20 1.46 24.68 -4.49
CA ASN A 20 2.60 23.76 -4.41
C ASN A 20 2.25 22.35 -4.92
N ILE A 21 1.10 21.80 -4.52
CA ILE A 21 0.61 20.49 -4.99
C ILE A 21 0.42 20.47 -6.51
N LYS A 22 -0.10 21.55 -7.10
CA LYS A 22 -0.23 21.67 -8.55
C LYS A 22 1.15 21.66 -9.25
N VAL A 23 2.14 22.27 -8.64
CA VAL A 23 3.53 22.23 -9.14
C VAL A 23 4.08 20.80 -9.08
N LEU A 24 3.89 20.08 -7.97
CA LEU A 24 4.32 18.68 -7.83
C LEU A 24 3.62 17.76 -8.85
N LYS A 25 2.33 17.94 -9.05
CA LYS A 25 1.57 17.19 -10.08
C LYS A 25 2.16 17.40 -11.47
N ASN A 26 2.38 18.65 -11.87
CA ASN A 26 2.94 18.96 -13.19
C ASN A 26 4.37 18.41 -13.33
N LEU A 27 5.19 18.51 -12.29
CA LEU A 27 6.54 17.93 -12.26
C LEU A 27 6.50 16.42 -12.56
N TYR A 28 5.68 15.66 -11.84
CA TYR A 28 5.60 14.21 -12.04
C TYR A 28 4.92 13.81 -13.36
N LYS A 29 4.05 14.64 -13.89
CA LYS A 29 3.52 14.47 -15.24
C LYS A 29 4.61 14.64 -16.29
N GLU A 30 5.47 15.65 -16.17
CA GLU A 30 6.61 15.85 -17.07
C GLU A 30 7.63 14.72 -16.93
N ILE A 31 7.98 14.32 -15.72
CA ILE A 31 8.85 13.18 -15.44
C ILE A 31 8.30 11.93 -16.10
N TRP A 32 7.03 11.58 -15.90
CA TRP A 32 6.41 10.41 -16.51
C TRP A 32 6.53 10.42 -18.04
N TRP A 33 6.24 11.53 -18.68
CA TRP A 33 6.34 11.63 -20.14
C TRP A 33 7.77 11.55 -20.64
N SER A 34 8.74 11.98 -19.84
CA SER A 34 10.18 11.89 -20.19
C SER A 34 10.76 10.48 -19.98
N MET A 35 10.10 9.61 -19.18
CA MET A 35 10.62 8.26 -18.93
C MET A 35 10.76 7.45 -20.22
N PRO A 36 11.90 6.77 -20.43
CA PRO A 36 12.12 5.94 -21.63
C PRO A 36 11.24 4.68 -21.59
N THR A 37 10.95 4.17 -22.79
CA THR A 37 10.18 2.92 -22.98
C THR A 37 11.05 1.67 -23.04
N CYS A 38 12.37 1.83 -22.95
CA CYS A 38 13.34 0.74 -22.74
C CYS A 38 13.93 0.86 -21.33
N VAL A 39 14.29 -0.26 -20.72
CA VAL A 39 14.83 -0.28 -19.36
C VAL A 39 15.97 -1.29 -19.25
N ASP A 40 17.00 -0.89 -18.50
CA ASP A 40 18.00 -1.79 -17.96
C ASP A 40 17.64 -2.09 -16.48
N ILE A 41 17.29 -3.35 -16.21
CA ILE A 41 16.77 -3.72 -14.89
C ILE A 41 17.93 -3.90 -13.91
N PRO A 42 17.99 -3.11 -12.82
CA PRO A 42 19.10 -3.14 -11.87
C PRO A 42 19.01 -4.31 -10.87
N LEU A 43 18.53 -5.45 -11.31
CA LEU A 43 18.41 -6.66 -10.50
C LEU A 43 19.29 -7.78 -11.10
N GLU A 44 19.79 -8.65 -10.24
CA GLU A 44 20.50 -9.84 -10.69
C GLU A 44 19.54 -10.89 -11.25
N ALA A 45 19.87 -11.43 -12.41
CA ALA A 45 19.12 -12.53 -12.99
C ALA A 45 19.27 -13.83 -12.17
N ASN A 46 18.17 -14.52 -11.98
CA ASN A 46 18.12 -15.78 -11.26
C ASN A 46 18.07 -16.96 -12.24
N GLY A 47 19.13 -17.78 -12.27
CA GLY A 47 19.15 -19.02 -13.05
C GLY A 47 18.12 -20.03 -12.55
N TYR A 48 17.74 -20.98 -13.41
CA TYR A 48 16.72 -21.99 -13.12
C TYR A 48 17.00 -22.79 -11.82
N ILE A 49 18.26 -23.19 -11.59
CA ILE A 49 18.65 -23.94 -10.38
C ILE A 49 18.41 -23.11 -9.12
N LYS A 50 18.77 -21.82 -9.14
CA LYS A 50 18.54 -20.89 -8.01
C LYS A 50 17.05 -20.72 -7.73
N LYS A 51 16.24 -20.57 -8.78
CA LYS A 51 14.77 -20.52 -8.63
C LYS A 51 14.20 -21.77 -7.99
N LYS A 52 14.60 -22.95 -8.43
CA LYS A 52 14.15 -24.21 -7.84
C LYS A 52 14.62 -24.41 -6.38
N LYS A 53 15.78 -23.90 -6.03
CA LYS A 53 16.25 -23.87 -4.63
C LYS A 53 15.39 -22.95 -3.77
N ASN A 54 15.04 -21.77 -4.29
CA ASN A 54 14.17 -20.81 -3.61
C ASN A 54 12.74 -21.37 -3.41
N GLU A 55 12.17 -22.04 -4.43
CA GLU A 55 10.87 -22.71 -4.31
C GLU A 55 10.87 -23.73 -3.17
N LYS A 56 11.89 -24.58 -3.09
CA LYS A 56 12.02 -25.56 -2.01
C LYS A 56 12.16 -24.91 -0.63
N LYS A 57 12.92 -23.81 -0.53
CA LYS A 57 13.05 -23.04 0.71
C LYS A 57 11.71 -22.45 1.14
N PHE A 58 10.98 -21.86 0.21
CA PHE A 58 9.68 -21.27 0.48
C PHE A 58 8.63 -22.33 0.87
N GLU A 59 8.58 -23.47 0.18
CA GLU A 59 7.72 -24.60 0.57
C GLU A 59 8.04 -25.09 1.99
N LYS A 60 9.33 -25.24 2.31
CA LYS A 60 9.73 -25.61 3.68
C LYS A 60 9.28 -24.56 4.71
N PHE A 61 9.41 -23.26 4.38
CA PHE A 61 8.94 -22.19 5.24
C PHE A 61 7.44 -22.32 5.52
N ILE A 62 6.62 -22.53 4.49
CA ILE A 62 5.17 -22.72 4.64
C ILE A 62 4.85 -23.98 5.46
N ASP A 63 5.52 -25.08 5.21
CA ASP A 63 5.30 -26.33 5.94
C ASP A 63 5.63 -26.20 7.44
N GLU A 64 6.70 -25.49 7.77
CA GLU A 64 7.04 -25.19 9.16
C GLU A 64 6.04 -24.23 9.82
N PHE A 65 5.58 -23.21 9.09
CA PHE A 65 4.53 -22.30 9.57
C PHE A 65 3.22 -23.06 9.85
N ILE A 66 2.82 -23.96 8.96
CA ILE A 66 1.66 -24.83 9.16
C ILE A 66 1.82 -25.70 10.43
N LYS A 67 2.98 -26.33 10.63
CA LYS A 67 3.26 -27.12 11.84
C LYS A 67 3.16 -26.30 13.13
N ILE A 68 3.53 -25.01 13.09
CA ILE A 68 3.36 -24.11 14.24
C ILE A 68 1.89 -23.96 14.55
N ILE A 69 1.06 -23.67 13.52
CA ILE A 69 -0.39 -23.52 13.67
C ILE A 69 -1.01 -24.84 14.17
N GLU A 70 -0.62 -25.98 13.61
CA GLU A 70 -1.11 -27.31 14.01
C GLU A 70 -0.79 -27.68 15.46
N ARG A 71 0.16 -27.01 16.10
CA ARG A 71 0.54 -27.20 17.52
C ARG A 71 -0.14 -26.21 18.45
N PHE A 72 -1.11 -25.43 17.96
CA PHE A 72 -1.85 -24.50 18.80
C PHE A 72 -2.54 -25.24 19.96
N PRO A 73 -2.29 -24.87 21.22
CA PRO A 73 -2.86 -25.56 22.37
C PRO A 73 -4.34 -25.29 22.53
N LEU A 74 -5.12 -26.31 22.79
CA LEU A 74 -6.54 -26.20 23.14
C LEU A 74 -6.69 -25.61 24.55
N GLU A 75 -5.82 -25.99 25.49
CA GLU A 75 -5.79 -25.46 26.85
C GLU A 75 -5.20 -24.03 26.86
N GLU A 76 -5.95 -23.09 27.42
CA GLU A 76 -5.57 -21.68 27.47
C GLU A 76 -4.25 -21.46 28.21
N GLU A 77 -3.99 -22.23 29.26
CA GLU A 77 -2.78 -22.16 30.09
C GLU A 77 -1.49 -22.33 29.27
N ASN A 78 -1.54 -23.09 28.18
CA ASN A 78 -0.38 -23.41 27.34
C ASN A 78 -0.18 -22.44 26.18
N ARG A 79 -1.14 -21.55 25.90
CA ARG A 79 -1.12 -20.68 24.72
C ARG A 79 -0.02 -19.63 24.78
N GLU A 80 0.24 -19.04 25.94
CA GLU A 80 1.31 -18.05 26.09
C GLU A 80 2.72 -18.64 25.88
N LEU A 81 2.97 -19.85 26.37
CA LEU A 81 4.23 -20.54 26.15
C LEU A 81 4.39 -20.92 24.66
N TRP A 82 3.32 -21.42 24.04
CA TRP A 82 3.30 -21.73 22.61
C TRP A 82 3.58 -20.47 21.78
N LYS A 83 2.92 -19.35 22.07
CA LYS A 83 3.08 -18.07 21.41
C LYS A 83 4.53 -17.58 21.48
N LYS A 84 5.13 -17.56 22.68
CA LYS A 84 6.51 -17.14 22.87
C LYS A 84 7.50 -17.97 22.03
N ASN A 85 7.34 -19.30 22.04
CA ASN A 85 8.22 -20.21 21.31
C ASN A 85 8.01 -20.06 19.79
N SER A 86 6.78 -19.94 19.34
CA SER A 86 6.40 -19.79 17.95
C SER A 86 6.89 -18.47 17.35
N ASN A 87 6.73 -17.36 18.06
CA ASN A 87 7.20 -16.03 17.63
C ASN A 87 8.71 -16.01 17.45
N SER A 88 9.47 -16.49 18.45
CA SER A 88 10.92 -16.54 18.35
C SER A 88 11.40 -17.41 17.16
N TYR A 89 10.71 -18.52 16.91
CA TYR A 89 11.02 -19.38 15.77
C TYR A 89 10.69 -18.71 14.43
N LEU A 90 9.52 -18.08 14.29
CA LEU A 90 9.11 -17.38 13.08
C LEU A 90 9.99 -16.19 12.78
N GLU A 91 10.31 -15.38 13.78
CA GLU A 91 11.24 -14.26 13.63
C GLU A 91 12.59 -14.74 13.07
N ASN A 92 13.19 -15.76 13.68
CA ASN A 92 14.45 -16.31 13.20
C ASN A 92 14.35 -16.87 11.78
N MET A 93 13.24 -17.50 11.44
CA MET A 93 13.02 -18.07 10.12
C MET A 93 12.84 -16.99 9.04
N ILE A 94 12.07 -15.94 9.31
CA ILE A 94 11.87 -14.82 8.38
C ILE A 94 13.16 -14.01 8.21
N LEU A 95 13.86 -13.73 9.31
CA LEU A 95 15.08 -12.93 9.30
C LEU A 95 16.29 -13.67 8.71
N GLY A 96 16.30 -14.99 8.83
CA GLY A 96 17.37 -15.85 8.29
C GLY A 96 17.27 -16.15 6.79
N GLU A 97 16.12 -15.85 6.16
CA GLU A 97 15.93 -16.20 4.76
C GLU A 97 16.41 -15.10 3.81
N GLU A 98 17.41 -15.43 2.98
CA GLU A 98 17.90 -14.58 1.87
C GLU A 98 16.79 -14.21 0.88
N LEU A 99 15.67 -14.96 0.89
CA LEU A 99 14.56 -14.79 -0.03
C LEU A 99 13.93 -13.41 0.08
N PHE A 100 13.82 -12.88 1.30
CA PHE A 100 13.22 -11.57 1.57
C PHE A 100 14.23 -10.42 1.52
N LYS A 101 15.52 -10.72 1.25
CA LYS A 101 16.63 -9.74 1.23
C LYS A 101 16.71 -8.85 2.47
N LEU A 102 16.11 -9.26 3.59
CA LEU A 102 16.10 -8.52 4.84
C LEU A 102 17.46 -8.52 5.56
N GLY A 103 18.44 -9.28 5.06
CA GLY A 103 19.78 -9.36 5.64
C GLY A 103 20.55 -8.04 5.66
N THR A 104 20.22 -7.10 4.76
CA THR A 104 20.82 -5.76 4.67
C THR A 104 20.29 -4.78 5.71
N ILE A 105 19.16 -5.09 6.34
CA ILE A 105 18.54 -4.24 7.36
C ILE A 105 19.10 -4.63 8.73
N ASP A 106 19.47 -3.64 9.55
CA ASP A 106 19.94 -3.88 10.90
C ASP A 106 18.85 -4.49 11.81
N LYS A 107 19.30 -5.14 12.88
CA LYS A 107 18.40 -5.84 13.80
C LYS A 107 17.42 -4.86 14.49
N LYS A 108 17.88 -3.68 14.88
CA LYS A 108 17.05 -2.67 15.58
C LYS A 108 15.87 -2.26 14.70
N MET A 109 16.13 -1.97 13.43
CA MET A 109 15.08 -1.61 12.46
C MET A 109 14.06 -2.74 12.29
N LYS A 110 14.53 -3.99 12.18
CA LYS A 110 13.63 -5.16 12.08
C LYS A 110 12.73 -5.29 13.30
N ASP A 111 13.33 -5.26 14.50
CA ASP A 111 12.61 -5.38 15.77
C ASP A 111 11.55 -4.27 15.90
N GLN A 112 11.89 -3.02 15.57
CA GLN A 112 10.98 -1.89 15.58
C GLN A 112 9.83 -2.05 14.57
N PHE A 113 10.14 -2.52 13.36
CA PHE A 113 9.15 -2.73 12.32
C PHE A 113 8.12 -3.80 12.70
N PHE A 114 8.59 -4.93 13.25
CA PHE A 114 7.71 -5.99 13.75
C PHE A 114 6.88 -5.53 14.95
N ALA A 115 7.51 -4.82 15.91
CA ALA A 115 6.79 -4.29 17.05
C ALA A 115 5.68 -3.31 16.62
N ASN A 116 5.97 -2.40 15.69
CA ASN A 116 5.00 -1.46 15.15
C ASN A 116 3.83 -2.17 14.44
N THR A 117 4.14 -3.18 13.64
CA THR A 117 3.14 -4.02 12.95
C THR A 117 2.22 -4.72 13.97
N LYS A 118 2.77 -5.32 15.04
CA LYS A 118 1.99 -5.96 16.09
C LYS A 118 1.05 -4.97 16.81
N VAL A 119 1.56 -3.81 17.18
CA VAL A 119 0.75 -2.77 17.83
C VAL A 119 -0.41 -2.35 16.93
N PHE A 120 -0.16 -2.16 15.64
CA PHE A 120 -1.19 -1.79 14.67
C PHE A 120 -2.29 -2.86 14.57
N ILE A 121 -1.93 -4.13 14.39
CA ILE A 121 -2.90 -5.24 14.28
C ILE A 121 -3.75 -5.34 15.54
N ASN A 122 -3.15 -5.22 16.71
CA ASN A 122 -3.88 -5.21 17.99
C ASN A 122 -4.86 -4.04 18.06
N GLN A 123 -4.43 -2.85 17.65
CA GLN A 123 -5.29 -1.66 17.65
C GLN A 123 -6.47 -1.79 16.68
N CYS A 124 -6.29 -2.46 15.51
CA CYS A 124 -7.38 -2.76 14.60
C CYS A 124 -8.47 -3.59 15.29
N LYS A 125 -8.11 -4.66 15.99
CA LYS A 125 -9.07 -5.53 16.70
C LYS A 125 -9.70 -4.90 17.94
N ILE A 126 -9.02 -3.92 18.56
CA ILE A 126 -9.62 -3.11 19.63
C ILE A 126 -10.67 -2.15 19.04
N PHE A 127 -10.36 -1.55 17.88
CA PHE A 127 -11.25 -0.60 17.20
C PHE A 127 -12.48 -1.27 16.59
N ASP A 128 -12.27 -2.42 15.92
CA ASP A 128 -13.33 -3.20 15.29
C ASP A 128 -12.99 -4.69 15.36
N LYS A 129 -13.69 -5.42 16.24
CA LYS A 129 -13.48 -6.86 16.45
C LYS A 129 -13.82 -7.70 15.23
N GLU A 130 -14.80 -7.24 14.44
CA GLU A 130 -15.32 -7.95 13.25
C GLU A 130 -14.48 -7.64 11.99
N MET A 131 -13.53 -6.72 12.07
CA MET A 131 -12.70 -6.36 10.93
C MET A 131 -11.95 -7.59 10.39
N ASN A 132 -12.06 -7.85 9.09
CA ASN A 132 -11.38 -8.96 8.46
C ASN A 132 -9.87 -8.67 8.26
N TYR A 133 -9.09 -9.73 8.05
CA TYR A 133 -7.62 -9.58 7.90
C TYR A 133 -7.19 -8.99 6.56
N GLU A 134 -8.04 -9.02 5.54
CA GLU A 134 -7.79 -8.39 4.25
C GLU A 134 -7.78 -6.86 4.40
N ASP A 135 -8.78 -6.30 5.08
CA ASP A 135 -8.86 -4.88 5.40
C ASP A 135 -7.71 -4.43 6.30
N ILE A 136 -7.34 -5.25 7.32
CA ILE A 136 -6.16 -4.99 8.16
C ILE A 136 -4.90 -4.96 7.28
N GLY A 137 -4.75 -5.89 6.34
CA GLY A 137 -3.63 -5.93 5.40
C GLY A 137 -3.57 -4.72 4.48
N GLN A 138 -4.71 -4.23 4.01
CA GLN A 138 -4.80 -3.01 3.21
C GLN A 138 -4.33 -1.79 4.01
N ALA A 139 -4.85 -1.60 5.22
CA ALA A 139 -4.46 -0.50 6.09
C ALA A 139 -2.99 -0.56 6.51
N MET A 140 -2.45 -1.76 6.74
CA MET A 140 -1.07 -1.98 7.15
C MET A 140 -0.04 -1.51 6.12
N ARG A 141 -0.40 -1.43 4.83
CA ARG A 141 0.47 -0.87 3.79
C ARG A 141 0.91 0.56 4.13
N ASN A 142 -0.01 1.42 4.56
CA ASN A 142 0.31 2.79 4.96
C ASN A 142 1.21 2.81 6.21
N VAL A 143 0.96 1.96 7.20
CA VAL A 143 1.81 1.84 8.39
C VAL A 143 3.26 1.48 8.02
N TRP A 144 3.44 0.60 7.05
CA TRP A 144 4.76 0.24 6.56
C TRP A 144 5.44 1.38 5.81
N ILE A 145 4.69 2.14 5.00
CA ILE A 145 5.21 3.33 4.33
C ILE A 145 5.68 4.37 5.36
N VAL A 146 4.85 4.69 6.37
CA VAL A 146 5.25 5.60 7.45
C VAL A 146 6.50 5.10 8.17
N SER A 147 6.58 3.80 8.48
CA SER A 147 7.75 3.20 9.13
C SER A 147 9.03 3.33 8.29
N LEU A 148 8.92 3.10 6.99
CA LEU A 148 10.04 3.30 6.05
C LEU A 148 10.46 4.77 5.98
N LEU A 149 9.52 5.70 5.88
CA LEU A 149 9.79 7.13 5.86
C LEU A 149 10.42 7.63 7.16
N GLN A 150 9.97 7.11 8.32
CA GLN A 150 10.62 7.40 9.61
C GLN A 150 12.10 6.99 9.58
N LYS A 151 12.41 5.79 9.06
CA LYS A 151 13.80 5.34 8.94
C LYS A 151 14.59 6.15 7.93
N MET A 152 14.00 6.53 6.80
CA MET A 152 14.66 7.41 5.83
C MET A 152 14.98 8.79 6.43
N LYS A 153 14.17 9.27 7.38
CA LYS A 153 14.40 10.51 8.14
C LYS A 153 15.31 10.31 9.38
N ASP A 154 15.96 9.15 9.51
CA ASP A 154 16.81 8.77 10.65
C ASP A 154 16.10 8.81 12.01
N MET A 155 14.81 8.49 12.00
CA MET A 155 13.99 8.40 13.20
C MET A 155 13.78 6.95 13.62
N ASP A 156 13.51 6.72 14.91
CA ASP A 156 13.03 5.43 15.39
C ASP A 156 11.60 5.19 14.90
N ILE A 157 11.30 3.94 14.50
CA ILE A 157 9.95 3.56 14.09
C ILE A 157 9.05 3.61 15.32
N SER A 158 7.97 4.37 15.24
CA SER A 158 7.01 4.55 16.31
C SER A 158 5.58 4.54 15.80
N PHE A 159 4.70 3.91 16.58
CA PHE A 159 3.27 3.92 16.34
C PHE A 159 2.64 5.20 16.89
N THR A 160 1.73 5.80 16.13
CA THR A 160 0.89 6.91 16.62
C THR A 160 -0.58 6.64 16.29
N MET A 161 -1.49 7.22 17.10
CA MET A 161 -2.92 7.16 16.78
C MET A 161 -3.27 7.90 15.49
N ALA A 162 -2.47 8.88 15.07
CA ALA A 162 -2.64 9.55 13.79
C ALA A 162 -2.33 8.62 12.61
N THR A 163 -1.23 7.87 12.67
CA THR A 163 -0.91 6.84 11.66
C THR A 163 -1.99 5.76 11.63
N PHE A 164 -2.47 5.32 12.80
CA PHE A 164 -3.59 4.37 12.88
C PHE A 164 -4.85 4.93 12.22
N GLY A 165 -5.28 6.13 12.61
CA GLY A 165 -6.48 6.78 12.08
C GLY A 165 -6.44 6.90 10.56
N TYR A 166 -5.35 7.42 10.02
CA TYR A 166 -5.19 7.59 8.57
C TYR A 166 -5.17 6.24 7.82
N SER A 167 -4.39 5.27 8.31
CA SER A 167 -4.30 3.96 7.67
C SER A 167 -5.64 3.24 7.63
N MET A 168 -6.43 3.37 8.70
CA MET A 168 -7.77 2.79 8.80
C MET A 168 -8.82 3.54 7.97
N LEU A 169 -8.63 4.83 7.67
CA LEU A 169 -9.53 5.54 6.77
C LEU A 169 -9.61 4.87 5.40
N TYR A 170 -8.52 4.27 4.91
CA TYR A 170 -8.50 3.64 3.58
C TYR A 170 -9.55 2.51 3.44
N PRO A 171 -9.53 1.40 4.22
CA PRO A 171 -10.55 0.36 4.08
C PRO A 171 -11.97 0.86 4.43
N TYR A 172 -12.11 1.83 5.32
CA TYR A 172 -13.42 2.36 5.69
C TYR A 172 -14.03 3.29 4.64
N THR A 173 -13.24 3.99 3.86
CA THR A 173 -13.75 4.91 2.83
C THR A 173 -13.76 4.28 1.45
N ASP A 174 -12.65 3.67 0.99
CA ASP A 174 -12.56 3.06 -0.34
C ASP A 174 -13.53 1.88 -0.48
N ASN A 175 -13.53 0.92 0.48
CA ASN A 175 -14.44 -0.22 0.40
C ASN A 175 -15.93 0.20 0.46
N TYR A 176 -16.24 1.29 1.18
CA TYR A 176 -17.59 1.85 1.20
C TYR A 176 -17.97 2.45 -0.16
N LEU A 177 -17.06 3.20 -0.78
CA LEU A 177 -17.29 3.82 -2.09
C LEU A 177 -17.33 2.80 -3.23
N ASP A 178 -16.60 1.69 -3.11
CA ASP A 178 -16.57 0.62 -4.11
C ASP A 178 -17.73 -0.38 -3.95
N ASN A 179 -18.43 -0.37 -2.81
CA ASN A 179 -19.55 -1.27 -2.57
C ASN A 179 -20.72 -0.96 -3.51
N LEU A 180 -21.09 -1.94 -4.34
CA LEU A 180 -22.18 -1.82 -5.33
C LEU A 180 -23.58 -1.83 -4.69
N ASP A 181 -23.73 -2.32 -3.46
CA ASP A 181 -24.99 -2.35 -2.74
C ASP A 181 -25.38 -0.98 -2.15
N ILE A 182 -24.44 -0.02 -2.13
CA ILE A 182 -24.66 1.34 -1.63
C ILE A 182 -25.02 2.25 -2.81
N SER A 183 -26.14 2.97 -2.69
CA SER A 183 -26.60 3.88 -3.73
C SER A 183 -25.65 5.05 -3.98
N ILE A 184 -25.67 5.58 -5.19
CA ILE A 184 -24.83 6.74 -5.56
C ILE A 184 -25.16 7.96 -4.68
N GLU A 185 -26.44 8.13 -4.33
CA GLU A 185 -26.91 9.20 -3.47
C GLU A 185 -26.32 9.09 -2.06
N GLU A 186 -26.33 7.90 -1.47
CA GLU A 186 -25.72 7.64 -0.15
C GLU A 186 -24.22 7.86 -0.16
N LYS A 187 -23.51 7.41 -1.21
CA LYS A 187 -22.08 7.68 -1.39
C LYS A 187 -21.77 9.18 -1.47
N LYS A 188 -22.58 9.94 -2.20
CA LYS A 188 -22.45 11.41 -2.29
C LYS A 188 -22.72 12.09 -0.96
N GLU A 189 -23.77 11.68 -0.23
CA GLU A 189 -24.07 12.23 1.09
C GLU A 189 -22.96 11.93 2.09
N PHE A 190 -22.45 10.69 2.11
CA PHE A 190 -21.31 10.31 2.93
C PHE A 190 -20.08 11.19 2.61
N ASN A 191 -19.70 11.29 1.34
CA ASN A 191 -18.56 12.12 0.91
C ASN A 191 -18.67 13.56 1.35
N ASN A 192 -19.85 14.18 1.20
CA ASN A 192 -20.07 15.58 1.63
C ASN A 192 -19.93 15.74 3.15
N ARG A 193 -20.41 14.77 3.93
CA ARG A 193 -20.32 14.82 5.39
C ARG A 193 -18.88 14.54 5.85
N PHE A 194 -18.21 13.58 5.22
CA PHE A 194 -16.81 13.29 5.50
C PHE A 194 -15.92 14.49 5.17
N TYR A 195 -16.14 15.16 4.02
CA TYR A 195 -15.44 16.40 3.69
C TYR A 195 -15.60 17.47 4.78
N LYS A 196 -16.83 17.72 5.25
CA LYS A 196 -17.10 18.67 6.34
C LYS A 196 -16.36 18.29 7.62
N ARG A 197 -16.35 17.00 7.97
CA ARG A 197 -15.60 16.50 9.14
C ARG A 197 -14.10 16.71 8.98
N LEU A 198 -13.56 16.49 7.78
CA LEU A 198 -12.16 16.78 7.45
C LEU A 198 -11.84 18.27 7.52
N CYS A 199 -12.78 19.15 7.18
CA CYS A 199 -12.66 20.60 7.38
C CYS A 199 -12.68 21.02 8.85
N GLY A 200 -13.03 20.13 9.77
CA GLY A 200 -13.10 20.41 11.22
C GLY A 200 -14.48 20.82 11.72
N GLU A 201 -15.54 20.65 10.90
CA GLU A 201 -16.89 20.87 11.38
C GLU A 201 -17.29 19.82 12.44
N GLU A 202 -17.90 20.27 13.52
CA GLU A 202 -18.46 19.38 14.55
C GLU A 202 -19.78 18.80 14.07
N ILE A 203 -19.70 17.61 13.48
CA ILE A 203 -20.87 16.87 12.98
C ILE A 203 -20.87 15.45 13.55
N GLU A 204 -22.05 14.96 13.91
CA GLU A 204 -22.24 13.59 14.38
C GLU A 204 -22.42 12.62 13.22
N GLY A 205 -21.86 11.40 13.34
CA GLY A 205 -22.08 10.31 12.39
C GLY A 205 -23.53 9.83 12.42
N ARG A 206 -24.16 9.69 11.26
CA ARG A 206 -25.56 9.26 11.10
C ARG A 206 -25.76 7.77 11.41
N ASN A 207 -24.77 6.98 11.13
CA ASN A 207 -24.79 5.52 11.31
C ASN A 207 -23.47 5.03 11.94
N SER A 208 -23.36 3.73 12.18
CA SER A 208 -22.18 3.12 12.78
C SER A 208 -20.92 3.36 11.95
N HIS A 209 -21.02 3.23 10.61
CA HIS A 209 -19.89 3.43 9.71
C HIS A 209 -19.36 4.88 9.76
N GLU A 210 -20.24 5.89 9.63
CA GLU A 210 -19.81 7.30 9.75
C GLU A 210 -19.19 7.61 11.12
N LYS A 211 -19.74 7.05 12.22
CA LYS A 211 -19.17 7.22 13.55
C LYS A 211 -17.76 6.65 13.65
N GLN A 212 -17.52 5.50 13.03
CA GLN A 212 -16.18 4.90 12.99
C GLN A 212 -15.22 5.77 12.15
N VAL A 213 -15.64 6.21 10.96
CA VAL A 213 -14.83 7.11 10.12
C VAL A 213 -14.48 8.41 10.85
N PHE A 214 -15.46 9.04 11.51
CA PHE A 214 -15.23 10.29 12.25
C PHE A 214 -14.33 10.07 13.46
N LYS A 215 -14.42 8.92 14.11
CA LYS A 215 -13.51 8.53 15.19
C LYS A 215 -12.06 8.37 14.72
N LEU A 216 -11.84 7.87 13.50
CA LEU A 216 -10.51 7.80 12.90
C LEU A 216 -9.92 9.21 12.69
N VAL A 217 -10.74 10.18 12.27
CA VAL A 217 -10.32 11.59 12.18
C VAL A 217 -9.98 12.16 13.56
N GLU A 218 -10.76 11.85 14.61
CA GLU A 218 -10.45 12.26 15.99
C GLU A 218 -9.09 11.70 16.46
N TYR A 219 -8.72 10.49 16.08
CA TYR A 219 -7.40 9.95 16.39
C TYR A 219 -6.27 10.76 15.75
N ILE A 220 -6.46 11.26 14.53
CA ILE A 220 -5.48 12.16 13.89
C ILE A 220 -5.42 13.49 14.64
N GLU A 221 -6.57 14.07 14.99
CA GLU A 221 -6.68 15.31 15.75
C GLU A 221 -6.08 15.21 17.15
N SER A 222 -6.11 14.03 17.77
CA SER A 222 -5.52 13.80 19.10
C SER A 222 -4.00 13.93 19.12
N VAL A 223 -3.34 13.76 17.94
CA VAL A 223 -1.89 13.86 17.80
C VAL A 223 -1.49 15.21 17.19
N PHE A 224 -2.27 15.69 16.20
CA PHE A 224 -1.98 16.92 15.46
C PHE A 224 -3.13 17.92 15.65
N ASN A 225 -2.83 19.04 16.31
CA ASN A 225 -3.77 20.16 16.41
C ASN A 225 -3.88 20.85 15.03
N ARG A 226 -5.09 21.14 14.58
CA ARG A 226 -5.36 21.74 13.25
C ARG A 226 -4.67 23.08 13.03
N ASN A 227 -4.60 23.91 14.08
CA ASN A 227 -3.99 25.24 13.99
C ASN A 227 -2.47 25.17 13.88
N ASP A 228 -1.86 24.20 14.57
CA ASP A 228 -0.40 24.03 14.63
C ASP A 228 0.12 23.22 13.44
N TYR A 229 -0.70 22.30 12.91
CA TYR A 229 -0.33 21.38 11.82
C TYR A 229 -1.31 21.41 10.64
N PRO A 230 -1.55 22.57 10.02
CA PRO A 230 -2.56 22.72 8.95
C PRO A 230 -2.27 21.83 7.73
N LYS A 231 -0.99 21.54 7.42
CA LYS A 231 -0.59 20.68 6.29
C LYS A 231 -1.08 19.24 6.42
N VAL A 232 -1.18 18.69 7.62
CA VAL A 232 -1.74 17.35 7.85
C VAL A 232 -3.19 17.31 7.35
N PHE A 233 -4.01 18.28 7.73
CA PHE A 233 -5.44 18.33 7.37
C PHE A 233 -5.68 18.75 5.92
N GLN A 234 -4.84 19.61 5.39
CA GLN A 234 -4.83 19.93 3.94
C GLN A 234 -4.49 18.67 3.11
N GLY A 235 -3.54 17.85 3.57
CA GLY A 235 -3.23 16.56 2.96
C GLY A 235 -4.41 15.58 3.00
N LEU A 236 -5.13 15.49 4.13
CA LEU A 236 -6.34 14.66 4.24
C LEU A 236 -7.45 15.11 3.29
N LEU A 237 -7.63 16.40 3.11
CA LEU A 237 -8.57 16.96 2.11
C LEU A 237 -8.11 16.62 0.69
N LEU A 238 -6.81 16.70 0.42
CA LEU A 238 -6.25 16.37 -0.89
C LEU A 238 -6.49 14.90 -1.29
N ILE A 239 -6.26 13.95 -0.37
CA ILE A 239 -6.54 12.53 -0.66
C ILE A 239 -8.05 12.29 -0.83
N HIS A 240 -8.90 12.94 -0.03
CA HIS A 240 -10.33 12.85 -0.20
C HIS A 240 -10.78 13.37 -1.58
N GLU A 241 -10.26 14.50 -2.03
CA GLU A 241 -10.53 15.02 -3.38
C GLU A 241 -10.06 14.05 -4.47
N GLY A 242 -8.87 13.44 -4.30
CA GLY A 242 -8.33 12.43 -5.20
C GLY A 242 -9.24 11.19 -5.28
N GLN A 243 -9.75 10.72 -4.15
CA GLN A 243 -10.72 9.61 -4.09
C GLN A 243 -12.04 9.96 -4.78
N VAL A 244 -12.59 11.15 -4.55
CA VAL A 244 -13.82 11.61 -5.22
C VAL A 244 -13.62 11.72 -6.74
N LYS A 245 -12.48 12.24 -7.17
CA LYS A 245 -12.15 12.30 -8.62
C LYS A 245 -11.99 10.91 -9.22
N SER A 246 -11.44 9.95 -8.48
CA SER A 246 -11.25 8.58 -8.97
C SER A 246 -12.56 7.84 -9.25
N LEU A 247 -13.69 8.26 -8.70
CA LEU A 247 -15.00 7.68 -9.04
C LEU A 247 -15.33 7.79 -10.54
N ILE A 248 -14.76 8.77 -11.25
CA ILE A 248 -14.87 8.88 -12.71
C ILE A 248 -14.31 7.64 -13.43
N GLN A 249 -13.33 6.97 -12.83
CA GLN A 249 -12.73 5.75 -13.37
C GLN A 249 -13.74 4.61 -13.49
N GLN A 250 -14.79 4.60 -12.68
CA GLN A 250 -15.85 3.59 -12.67
C GLN A 250 -16.92 3.81 -13.77
N GLU A 251 -16.91 4.94 -14.48
CA GLU A 251 -17.90 5.25 -15.53
C GLU A 251 -17.66 4.50 -16.85
N GLY A 252 -16.65 3.65 -16.91
CA GLY A 252 -16.32 2.82 -18.06
C GLY A 252 -15.11 3.32 -18.84
N ILE A 253 -14.56 2.43 -19.67
CA ILE A 253 -13.35 2.71 -20.45
C ILE A 253 -13.70 3.65 -21.61
N SER A 254 -13.07 4.83 -21.62
CA SER A 254 -13.14 5.80 -22.70
C SER A 254 -11.80 5.91 -23.44
N ASN A 255 -11.75 6.71 -24.49
CA ASN A 255 -10.48 6.95 -25.15
C ASN A 255 -9.59 7.88 -24.29
N PRO A 256 -8.23 7.76 -24.38
CA PRO A 256 -7.30 8.54 -23.54
C PRO A 256 -7.41 10.08 -23.69
N TYR A 257 -8.05 10.56 -24.76
CA TYR A 257 -8.21 12.01 -25.00
C TYR A 257 -9.47 12.60 -24.39
N GLU A 258 -10.37 11.77 -23.86
CA GLU A 258 -11.60 12.24 -23.20
C GLU A 258 -11.36 12.54 -21.73
N ARG A 259 -10.47 11.76 -21.08
CA ARG A 259 -10.19 11.86 -19.65
C ARG A 259 -8.71 11.60 -19.39
N ASP A 260 -8.11 12.45 -18.57
CA ASP A 260 -6.71 12.32 -18.15
C ASP A 260 -6.59 11.40 -16.95
N MET A 261 -6.52 10.08 -17.20
CA MET A 261 -6.35 9.08 -16.13
C MET A 261 -5.00 9.18 -15.45
N LEU A 262 -3.98 9.65 -16.15
CA LEU A 262 -2.68 9.89 -15.56
C LEU A 262 -2.75 10.95 -14.46
N ASP A 263 -3.45 12.05 -14.70
CA ASP A 263 -3.66 13.11 -13.70
C ASP A 263 -4.33 12.57 -12.43
N ILE A 264 -5.32 11.67 -12.58
CA ILE A 264 -6.03 11.04 -11.46
C ILE A 264 -5.08 10.15 -10.66
N SER A 265 -4.30 9.29 -11.33
CA SER A 265 -3.31 8.43 -10.66
C SER A 265 -2.23 9.25 -9.93
N ILE A 266 -1.76 10.36 -10.53
CA ILE A 266 -0.78 11.26 -9.90
C ILE A 266 -1.39 11.92 -8.65
N GLU A 267 -2.61 12.46 -8.75
CA GLU A 267 -3.27 13.14 -7.64
C GLU A 267 -3.58 12.18 -6.49
N LYS A 268 -4.24 11.05 -6.77
CA LYS A 268 -4.60 10.05 -5.75
C LYS A 268 -3.36 9.47 -5.07
N GLY A 269 -2.42 8.97 -5.87
CA GLY A 269 -1.21 8.36 -5.35
C GLY A 269 -0.32 9.36 -4.61
N GLY A 270 -0.04 10.52 -5.22
CA GLY A 270 0.78 11.56 -4.61
C GLY A 270 0.22 12.07 -3.29
N ALA A 271 -1.11 12.26 -3.23
CA ALA A 271 -1.79 12.67 -2.00
C ALA A 271 -1.65 11.64 -0.88
N SER A 272 -1.68 10.33 -1.18
CA SER A 272 -1.66 9.30 -0.16
C SER A 272 -0.35 9.31 0.64
N VAL A 273 0.80 9.30 -0.01
CA VAL A 273 2.10 9.19 0.67
C VAL A 273 2.60 10.53 1.20
N ILE A 274 2.19 11.66 0.63
CA ILE A 274 2.53 12.96 1.24
C ILE A 274 1.84 13.13 2.61
N VAL A 275 0.63 12.60 2.78
CA VAL A 275 -0.02 12.52 4.08
C VAL A 275 0.74 11.61 5.04
N ASP A 276 1.15 10.41 4.60
CA ASP A 276 2.00 9.53 5.40
C ASP A 276 3.25 10.26 5.89
N GLY A 277 3.87 11.06 5.03
CA GLY A 277 5.02 11.89 5.39
C GLY A 277 4.71 12.94 6.45
N TYR A 278 3.60 13.66 6.34
CA TYR A 278 3.17 14.63 7.36
C TYR A 278 2.82 13.98 8.69
N LEU A 279 2.30 12.75 8.70
CA LEU A 279 1.94 12.04 9.93
C LEU A 279 3.15 11.61 10.78
N ILE A 280 4.37 11.77 10.28
CA ILE A 280 5.57 11.46 11.05
C ILE A 280 5.79 12.49 12.18
N ASN A 281 5.81 13.78 11.81
CA ASN A 281 6.08 14.88 12.75
C ASN A 281 5.35 16.19 12.38
N GLY A 282 4.32 16.14 11.55
CA GLY A 282 3.49 17.28 11.15
C GLY A 282 4.09 18.15 10.03
N SER A 283 5.30 17.85 9.55
CA SER A 283 5.98 18.69 8.55
C SER A 283 6.89 17.90 7.62
N LEU A 284 6.99 18.39 6.38
CA LEU A 284 7.97 17.95 5.39
C LEU A 284 8.69 19.19 4.84
N ASN A 285 9.97 19.07 4.56
CA ASN A 285 10.66 20.05 3.74
C ASN A 285 10.31 19.86 2.25
N LYS A 286 10.71 20.80 1.39
CA LYS A 286 10.34 20.79 -0.03
C LYS A 286 10.82 19.54 -0.77
N GLU A 287 12.01 19.05 -0.49
CA GLU A 287 12.58 17.86 -1.13
C GLU A 287 11.87 16.58 -0.66
N GLU A 288 11.52 16.52 0.63
CA GLU A 288 10.71 15.43 1.19
C GLU A 288 9.28 15.43 0.61
N GLU A 289 8.67 16.61 0.39
CA GLU A 289 7.37 16.72 -0.31
C GLU A 289 7.47 16.18 -1.75
N ILE A 290 8.52 16.55 -2.49
CA ILE A 290 8.76 16.03 -3.85
C ILE A 290 8.87 14.51 -3.82
N PHE A 291 9.72 13.96 -2.95
CA PHE A 291 9.92 12.51 -2.86
C PHE A 291 8.63 11.77 -2.48
N THR A 292 7.96 12.18 -1.40
CA THR A 292 6.76 11.49 -0.90
C THR A 292 5.64 11.53 -1.92
N TYR A 293 5.44 12.66 -2.61
CA TYR A 293 4.44 12.77 -3.67
C TYR A 293 4.76 11.85 -4.85
N GLY A 294 6.01 11.79 -5.29
CA GLY A 294 6.45 10.92 -6.38
C GLY A 294 6.40 9.43 -6.01
N TYR A 295 6.76 9.11 -4.78
CA TYR A 295 6.69 7.75 -4.29
C TYR A 295 5.23 7.25 -4.20
N GLY A 296 4.31 8.11 -3.78
CA GLY A 296 2.88 7.80 -3.80
C GLY A 296 2.34 7.58 -5.23
N PHE A 297 2.71 8.44 -6.17
CA PHE A 297 2.36 8.23 -7.58
C PHE A 297 2.91 6.91 -8.13
N LEU A 298 4.18 6.57 -7.84
CA LEU A 298 4.77 5.30 -8.19
C LEU A 298 3.96 4.11 -7.65
N LEU A 299 3.60 4.14 -6.36
CA LEU A 299 2.83 3.07 -5.73
C LEU A 299 1.43 2.93 -6.35
N GLN A 300 0.76 4.03 -6.70
CA GLN A 300 -0.52 3.99 -7.40
C GLN A 300 -0.40 3.30 -8.76
N LEU A 301 0.65 3.60 -9.53
CA LEU A 301 0.86 2.92 -10.82
C LEU A 301 1.19 1.43 -10.67
N CYS A 302 1.84 1.05 -9.58
CA CYS A 302 2.07 -0.37 -9.26
C CYS A 302 0.76 -1.09 -8.93
N ASP A 303 -0.15 -0.43 -8.21
CA ASP A 303 -1.50 -0.92 -7.89
C ASP A 303 -2.34 -1.07 -9.18
N ASP A 304 -2.40 -0.01 -10.01
CA ASP A 304 -3.05 -0.03 -11.34
C ASP A 304 -2.55 -1.20 -12.24
N LEU A 305 -1.26 -1.56 -12.13
CA LEU A 305 -0.68 -2.69 -12.85
C LEU A 305 -1.06 -4.05 -12.24
N GLN A 306 -1.06 -4.16 -10.91
CA GLN A 306 -1.46 -5.40 -10.23
C GLN A 306 -2.90 -5.76 -10.54
N ASP A 307 -3.76 -4.76 -10.58
CA ASP A 307 -5.20 -4.91 -10.74
C ASP A 307 -5.67 -4.80 -12.20
N VAL A 308 -4.75 -4.64 -13.17
CA VAL A 308 -5.09 -4.39 -14.58
C VAL A 308 -6.12 -5.36 -15.18
N ARG A 309 -6.10 -6.63 -14.76
CA ARG A 309 -7.09 -7.63 -15.24
C ARG A 309 -8.47 -7.35 -14.67
N ILE A 310 -8.56 -7.10 -13.37
CA ILE A 310 -9.83 -6.82 -12.66
C ILE A 310 -10.39 -5.50 -13.17
N ASP A 311 -9.57 -4.48 -13.30
CA ASP A 311 -9.94 -3.17 -13.84
C ASP A 311 -10.48 -3.27 -15.27
N TYR A 312 -9.79 -4.04 -16.12
CA TYR A 312 -10.23 -4.24 -17.51
C TYR A 312 -11.56 -4.99 -17.58
N GLU A 313 -11.72 -6.08 -16.81
CA GLU A 313 -12.96 -6.88 -16.74
C GLU A 313 -14.13 -6.05 -16.20
N ASN A 314 -13.90 -5.22 -15.18
CA ASN A 314 -14.90 -4.35 -14.55
C ASN A 314 -15.09 -3.02 -15.27
N LYS A 315 -14.33 -2.75 -16.34
CA LYS A 315 -14.32 -1.47 -17.07
C LYS A 315 -13.92 -0.29 -16.18
N HIS A 316 -13.15 -0.53 -15.16
CA HIS A 316 -12.52 0.49 -14.35
C HIS A 316 -11.32 1.06 -15.11
N MET A 317 -11.31 2.38 -15.30
CA MET A 317 -10.39 3.03 -16.22
C MET A 317 -9.14 3.53 -15.50
N THR A 318 -8.01 2.86 -15.72
CA THR A 318 -6.67 3.31 -15.34
C THR A 318 -5.80 3.46 -16.59
N ILE A 319 -4.60 4.04 -16.46
CA ILE A 319 -3.69 4.12 -17.63
C ILE A 319 -3.26 2.74 -18.13
N MET A 320 -3.32 1.70 -17.29
CA MET A 320 -3.03 0.32 -17.65
C MET A 320 -4.23 -0.33 -18.34
N SER A 321 -5.43 -0.23 -17.76
CA SER A 321 -6.64 -0.86 -18.31
C SER A 321 -7.10 -0.25 -19.64
N GLN A 322 -6.82 1.05 -19.89
CA GLN A 322 -7.07 1.69 -21.19
C GLN A 322 -6.30 1.05 -22.35
N LEU A 323 -5.12 0.53 -22.08
CA LEU A 323 -4.25 -0.13 -23.09
C LEU A 323 -4.51 -1.64 -23.14
N ALA A 324 -4.90 -2.25 -22.03
CA ALA A 324 -5.12 -3.69 -21.92
C ALA A 324 -6.10 -4.20 -22.98
N GLY A 325 -5.77 -5.35 -23.58
CA GLY A 325 -6.57 -5.96 -24.63
C GLY A 325 -6.47 -5.32 -26.02
N LYS A 326 -5.87 -4.12 -26.14
CA LYS A 326 -5.61 -3.42 -27.40
C LYS A 326 -4.14 -3.42 -27.77
N TYR A 327 -3.28 -3.22 -26.78
CA TYR A 327 -1.83 -3.11 -26.94
C TYR A 327 -1.13 -3.92 -25.85
N HIS A 328 0.10 -4.39 -26.12
CA HIS A 328 0.96 -4.93 -25.08
C HIS A 328 1.42 -3.80 -24.13
N LEU A 329 1.45 -4.11 -22.83
CA LEU A 329 1.84 -3.16 -21.80
C LEU A 329 3.37 -3.01 -21.61
N ASP A 330 4.18 -3.70 -22.43
CA ASP A 330 5.64 -3.75 -22.32
C ASP A 330 6.27 -2.34 -22.16
N ASN A 331 5.91 -1.43 -23.05
CA ASN A 331 6.50 -0.08 -23.07
C ASN A 331 6.08 0.79 -21.88
N ILE A 332 4.81 0.73 -21.49
CA ILE A 332 4.32 1.54 -20.37
C ILE A 332 4.88 1.04 -19.05
N VAL A 333 5.07 -0.28 -18.91
CA VAL A 333 5.67 -0.86 -17.69
C VAL A 333 7.17 -0.62 -17.65
N ASN A 334 7.87 -0.54 -18.78
CA ASN A 334 9.25 -0.06 -18.79
C ASN A 334 9.37 1.39 -18.27
N LYS A 335 8.41 2.27 -18.62
CA LYS A 335 8.35 3.62 -18.02
C LYS A 335 8.15 3.55 -16.50
N LEU A 336 7.29 2.66 -16.02
CA LEU A 336 7.05 2.49 -14.59
C LEU A 336 8.31 2.03 -13.84
N ILE A 337 9.07 1.08 -14.41
CA ILE A 337 10.35 0.65 -13.83
C ILE A 337 11.37 1.81 -13.82
N ASN A 338 11.46 2.58 -14.93
CA ASN A 338 12.33 3.75 -14.97
C ASN A 338 11.91 4.84 -13.98
N LEU A 339 10.61 5.07 -13.80
CA LEU A 339 10.09 5.97 -12.76
C LEU A 339 10.49 5.49 -11.36
N THR A 340 10.43 4.17 -11.10
CA THR A 340 10.87 3.58 -9.83
C THR A 340 12.33 3.88 -9.56
N ILE A 341 13.19 3.68 -10.55
CA ILE A 341 14.62 3.97 -10.45
C ILE A 341 14.83 5.46 -10.18
N HIS A 342 14.19 6.34 -10.96
CA HIS A 342 14.31 7.78 -10.83
C HIS A 342 13.89 8.28 -9.43
N VAL A 343 12.69 7.90 -8.97
CA VAL A 343 12.17 8.37 -7.65
C VAL A 343 13.08 7.96 -6.50
N LEU A 344 13.61 6.73 -6.51
CA LEU A 344 14.43 6.23 -5.41
C LEU A 344 15.88 6.72 -5.49
N ASP A 345 16.46 6.88 -6.68
CA ASP A 345 17.83 7.37 -6.83
C ASP A 345 17.92 8.87 -6.57
N ASP A 346 16.91 9.66 -6.94
CA ASP A 346 16.85 11.11 -6.70
C ASP A 346 16.45 11.47 -5.25
N ALA A 347 16.18 10.50 -4.37
CA ALA A 347 15.85 10.71 -2.95
C ALA A 347 17.09 11.15 -2.14
N THR A 348 17.67 12.32 -2.48
CA THR A 348 18.91 12.86 -1.87
C THR A 348 18.68 13.64 -0.58
N CYS A 349 17.42 13.95 -0.25
CA CYS A 349 17.04 14.65 0.98
C CYS A 349 17.25 13.82 2.26
N PHE A 350 17.29 12.50 2.15
CA PHE A 350 17.47 11.60 3.27
C PHE A 350 18.95 11.28 3.51
N LYS A 351 19.38 11.37 4.77
CA LYS A 351 20.81 11.28 5.15
C LYS A 351 21.04 10.35 6.35
N GLY A 352 20.10 9.43 6.63
CA GLY A 352 20.22 8.49 7.73
C GLY A 352 21.36 7.47 7.54
N GLU A 353 21.77 6.85 8.63
CA GLU A 353 22.73 5.73 8.58
C GLU A 353 22.16 4.60 7.71
N ASN A 354 22.97 4.03 6.82
CA ASN A 354 22.59 2.99 5.87
C ASN A 354 21.44 3.37 4.90
N ILE A 355 21.23 4.67 4.66
CA ILE A 355 20.14 5.16 3.80
C ILE A 355 20.22 4.61 2.37
N GLU A 356 21.40 4.46 1.80
CA GLU A 356 21.58 3.95 0.43
C GLU A 356 21.20 2.46 0.33
N ASP A 357 21.49 1.65 1.36
CA ASP A 357 21.06 0.26 1.43
C ASP A 357 19.54 0.16 1.58
N LEU A 358 18.93 1.05 2.37
CA LEU A 358 17.47 1.11 2.53
C LEU A 358 16.77 1.53 1.23
N LYS A 359 17.26 2.59 0.56
CA LYS A 359 16.76 3.03 -0.75
C LYS A 359 16.88 1.93 -1.79
N LYS A 360 18.04 1.25 -1.83
CA LYS A 360 18.26 0.11 -2.71
C LYS A 360 17.27 -1.02 -2.43
N LEU A 361 17.04 -1.37 -1.16
CA LEU A 361 16.08 -2.38 -0.78
C LEU A 361 14.66 -2.03 -1.23
N ILE A 362 14.22 -0.79 -1.00
CA ILE A 362 12.89 -0.30 -1.43
C ILE A 362 12.80 -0.38 -2.96
N LYS A 363 13.79 0.12 -3.69
CA LYS A 363 13.86 0.10 -5.15
C LYS A 363 13.77 -1.33 -5.70
N ASP A 364 14.60 -2.24 -5.21
CA ASP A 364 14.64 -3.64 -5.63
C ASP A 364 13.28 -4.33 -5.40
N ASN A 365 12.63 -4.07 -4.26
CA ASN A 365 11.33 -4.66 -3.94
C ASN A 365 10.20 -4.05 -4.79
N CYS A 366 10.19 -2.74 -5.05
CA CYS A 366 9.22 -2.14 -5.98
C CYS A 366 9.35 -2.73 -7.39
N ILE A 367 10.58 -2.86 -7.91
CA ILE A 367 10.83 -3.48 -9.22
C ILE A 367 10.39 -4.96 -9.22
N LEU A 368 10.69 -5.73 -8.18
CA LEU A 368 10.23 -7.11 -8.06
C LEU A 368 8.70 -7.20 -8.02
N MET A 369 8.02 -6.30 -7.31
CA MET A 369 6.55 -6.24 -7.27
C MET A 369 5.98 -5.99 -8.68
N ILE A 370 6.56 -5.06 -9.44
CA ILE A 370 6.20 -4.82 -10.85
C ILE A 370 6.40 -6.10 -11.68
N ILE A 371 7.54 -6.79 -11.54
CA ILE A 371 7.83 -8.02 -12.29
C ILE A 371 6.85 -9.15 -11.91
N PHE A 372 6.47 -9.29 -10.64
CA PHE A 372 5.43 -10.22 -10.24
C PHE A 372 4.07 -9.86 -10.88
N ALA A 373 3.70 -8.58 -10.90
CA ALA A 373 2.47 -8.12 -11.54
C ALA A 373 2.45 -8.42 -13.06
N ILE A 374 3.58 -8.24 -13.76
CA ILE A 374 3.72 -8.63 -15.18
C ILE A 374 3.41 -10.12 -15.38
N VAL A 375 4.00 -10.98 -14.56
CA VAL A 375 3.84 -12.45 -14.71
C VAL A 375 2.42 -12.89 -14.34
N MET A 376 1.83 -12.30 -13.30
CA MET A 376 0.43 -12.58 -12.94
C MET A 376 -0.57 -12.12 -14.01
N ASN A 377 -0.23 -11.08 -14.76
CA ASN A 377 -1.03 -10.47 -15.82
C ASN A 377 -0.44 -10.72 -17.23
N LYS A 378 0.29 -11.83 -17.42
CA LYS A 378 1.09 -12.11 -18.62
C LYS A 378 0.33 -12.02 -19.96
N ASN A 379 -1.01 -12.17 -19.94
CA ASN A 379 -1.83 -12.09 -21.14
C ASN A 379 -1.88 -10.69 -21.75
N TYR A 380 -1.49 -9.67 -21.02
CA TYR A 380 -1.43 -8.26 -21.48
C TYR A 380 -0.04 -7.86 -21.97
N PHE A 381 0.91 -8.80 -22.02
CA PHE A 381 2.31 -8.57 -22.42
C PHE A 381 2.71 -9.43 -23.60
N SER A 382 3.77 -9.04 -24.32
CA SER A 382 4.37 -9.90 -25.31
C SER A 382 5.06 -11.10 -24.64
N LYS A 383 5.07 -12.24 -25.32
CA LYS A 383 5.69 -13.48 -24.80
C LYS A 383 7.19 -13.30 -24.60
N GLU A 384 7.83 -12.58 -25.48
CA GLU A 384 9.25 -12.26 -25.45
C GLU A 384 9.58 -11.41 -24.22
N TYR A 385 8.77 -10.41 -23.92
CA TYR A 385 8.93 -9.55 -22.77
C TYR A 385 8.76 -10.33 -21.45
N VAL A 386 7.70 -11.11 -21.31
CA VAL A 386 7.48 -11.97 -20.11
C VAL A 386 8.64 -12.91 -19.90
N LYS A 387 9.18 -13.52 -20.97
CA LYS A 387 10.35 -14.41 -20.89
C LYS A 387 11.59 -13.66 -20.40
N GLU A 388 11.84 -12.45 -20.93
CA GLU A 388 12.99 -11.64 -20.55
C GLU A 388 12.89 -11.19 -19.09
N ILE A 389 11.78 -10.58 -18.71
CA ILE A 389 11.55 -10.06 -17.36
C ILE A 389 11.55 -11.17 -16.30
N SER A 390 11.04 -12.34 -16.63
CA SER A 390 10.98 -13.46 -15.69
C SER A 390 12.35 -13.92 -15.21
N LYS A 391 13.45 -13.58 -15.88
CA LYS A 391 14.82 -13.92 -15.43
C LYS A 391 15.11 -13.35 -14.05
N TYR A 392 14.54 -12.23 -13.70
CA TYR A 392 14.81 -11.56 -12.43
C TYR A 392 13.97 -12.10 -11.25
N LEU A 393 12.90 -12.87 -11.53
CA LEU A 393 12.08 -13.47 -10.49
C LEU A 393 12.85 -14.48 -9.65
N PRO A 394 12.60 -14.55 -8.34
CA PRO A 394 13.22 -15.56 -7.46
C PRO A 394 12.65 -16.97 -7.66
N PHE A 395 11.50 -17.11 -8.34
CA PHE A 395 10.79 -18.35 -8.60
C PHE A 395 10.54 -18.57 -10.09
N THR A 396 10.16 -19.78 -10.49
CA THR A 396 9.67 -20.03 -11.86
C THR A 396 8.25 -19.51 -12.04
N ILE A 397 7.89 -19.15 -13.28
CA ILE A 397 6.53 -18.69 -13.62
C ILE A 397 5.49 -19.72 -13.19
N SER A 398 5.71 -21.00 -13.52
CA SER A 398 4.78 -22.08 -13.18
C SER A 398 4.58 -22.22 -11.67
N TYR A 399 5.60 -21.96 -10.86
CA TYR A 399 5.47 -21.97 -9.41
C TYR A 399 4.60 -20.79 -8.93
N ILE A 400 4.85 -19.58 -9.44
CA ILE A 400 4.06 -18.38 -9.08
C ILE A 400 2.59 -18.57 -9.43
N GLU A 401 2.27 -19.10 -10.61
CA GLU A 401 0.89 -19.34 -11.04
C GLU A 401 0.14 -20.33 -10.16
N ASN A 402 0.84 -21.31 -9.61
CA ASN A 402 0.24 -22.37 -8.79
C ASN A 402 0.28 -22.10 -7.28
N ILE A 403 1.07 -21.10 -6.82
CA ILE A 403 1.32 -20.88 -5.39
C ILE A 403 0.03 -20.58 -4.62
N LYS A 404 -0.84 -19.71 -5.14
CA LYS A 404 -2.11 -19.34 -4.50
C LYS A 404 -3.00 -20.57 -4.27
N GLY A 405 -3.14 -21.42 -5.28
CA GLY A 405 -3.93 -22.67 -5.19
C GLY A 405 -3.30 -23.68 -4.24
N ASN A 406 -1.96 -23.75 -4.20
CA ASN A 406 -1.24 -24.65 -3.30
C ASN A 406 -1.39 -24.20 -1.84
N LEU A 407 -1.22 -22.90 -1.56
CA LEU A 407 -1.41 -22.34 -0.22
C LEU A 407 -2.85 -22.55 0.25
N ARG A 408 -3.84 -22.20 -0.60
CA ARG A 408 -5.25 -22.40 -0.26
C ARG A 408 -5.55 -23.85 0.16
N ARG A 409 -5.08 -24.83 -0.61
CA ARG A 409 -5.28 -26.25 -0.28
C ARG A 409 -4.61 -26.65 1.04
N LYS A 410 -3.38 -26.17 1.31
CA LYS A 410 -2.67 -26.42 2.56
C LYS A 410 -3.45 -25.85 3.76
N PHE A 411 -3.95 -24.62 3.67
CA PHE A 411 -4.69 -23.96 4.75
C PHE A 411 -6.13 -24.50 4.92
N GLU A 412 -6.81 -24.93 3.84
CA GLU A 412 -8.13 -25.58 3.94
C GLU A 412 -8.08 -26.91 4.72
N ASN A 413 -6.96 -27.63 4.63
CA ASN A 413 -6.77 -28.85 5.41
C ASN A 413 -6.65 -28.57 6.91
N ILE A 414 -6.08 -27.42 7.30
CA ILE A 414 -5.96 -27.00 8.69
C ILE A 414 -7.31 -26.61 9.26
N LYS A 415 -8.17 -25.88 8.53
CA LYS A 415 -9.49 -25.43 8.98
C LYS A 415 -10.40 -26.55 9.50
N LYS A 416 -10.16 -27.80 9.10
CA LYS A 416 -10.92 -28.99 9.54
C LYS A 416 -10.51 -29.50 10.92
N SER A 417 -9.43 -29.01 11.52
CA SER A 417 -8.76 -29.65 12.66
C SER A 417 -9.00 -28.99 14.02
N TYR A 418 -9.59 -27.78 14.07
CA TYR A 418 -9.67 -27.01 15.32
C TYR A 418 -11.11 -26.73 15.77
N HIS A 419 -11.58 -27.46 16.73
CA HIS A 419 -12.79 -27.38 17.55
C HIS A 419 -13.42 -25.97 17.72
N GLY A 420 -13.78 -25.28 16.61
CA GLY A 420 -14.47 -23.99 16.64
C GLY A 420 -13.59 -22.75 16.73
N ILE A 421 -12.25 -22.90 16.76
CA ILE A 421 -11.30 -21.76 16.70
C ILE A 421 -10.93 -21.54 15.21
N SER A 422 -11.07 -20.33 14.72
CA SER A 422 -10.72 -20.02 13.34
C SER A 422 -9.20 -19.99 13.13
N LEU A 423 -8.73 -20.28 11.92
CA LEU A 423 -7.31 -20.14 11.57
C LEU A 423 -6.85 -18.69 11.77
N GLU A 424 -7.72 -17.76 11.44
CA GLU A 424 -7.52 -16.34 11.59
C GLU A 424 -7.29 -15.97 13.07
N ASP A 425 -8.05 -16.54 14.00
CA ASP A 425 -7.87 -16.30 15.43
C ASP A 425 -6.54 -16.87 15.95
N ILE A 426 -6.12 -18.05 15.45
CA ILE A 426 -4.81 -18.63 15.81
C ILE A 426 -3.66 -17.74 15.31
N ILE A 427 -3.73 -17.26 14.07
CA ILE A 427 -2.74 -16.34 13.51
C ILE A 427 -2.73 -15.03 14.30
N TYR A 428 -3.91 -14.50 14.61
CA TYR A 428 -4.02 -13.29 15.42
C TYR A 428 -3.39 -13.48 16.80
N TYR A 429 -3.69 -14.59 17.48
CA TYR A 429 -3.09 -14.90 18.77
C TYR A 429 -1.57 -15.01 18.70
N LEU A 430 -1.05 -15.56 17.59
CA LEU A 430 0.40 -15.65 17.36
C LEU A 430 1.05 -14.28 17.16
N ILE A 431 0.34 -13.34 16.55
CA ILE A 431 0.86 -11.99 16.26
C ILE A 431 0.76 -11.07 17.49
N GLN A 432 -0.27 -11.22 18.32
CA GLN A 432 -0.37 -10.46 19.59
C GLN A 432 0.89 -10.57 20.44
#